data_96717340ce6d0a5f029dbefaf7f8f1a4
#
_entry.id   96717340ce6d0a5f029dbefaf7f8f1a4
#
_cell.length_a   1.000
_cell.length_b   1.000
_cell.length_c   1.000
_cell.angle_alpha   90.00
_cell.angle_beta   90.00
_cell.angle_gamma   90.00
#
_symmetry.space_group_name_H-M   'P 1'
#
loop_
_entity.id
_entity.type
_entity.pdbx_description
1 polymer ?
#
loop_
_entity_poly.entity_id
_entity_poly.type
_entity_poly.pdbx_seq_one_letter_code
_entity_poly.pdbx_strand_id
1 'polypeptide(L)'
;MSIKSPENTKFVKDFQTWIKKPMVTGTDYKVSGIDAKGRVTCSPMNLSRLGVHLWKQAVEKADSFDVDKVRDAMIGQKFKGPAGMVTMQENHHLINSVFIGETLASGQFKIIKSFTGVAGEPFSDKFLPKETASAN
;
A
#
# COMPACT_ATOMS: atom_id res chain seq x y z
N MET A 1 8.71 -2.58 8.50
CA MET A 1 9.00 -1.54 7.49
C MET A 1 9.93 -0.50 8.09
N SER A 2 11.05 -0.20 7.44
CA SER A 2 12.18 0.57 8.03
C SER A 2 12.07 2.10 7.83
N ILE A 3 10.95 2.57 7.29
CA ILE A 3 10.70 3.99 7.05
C ILE A 3 10.46 4.71 8.39
N LYS A 4 11.17 5.80 8.62
CA LYS A 4 11.02 6.63 9.82
C LYS A 4 10.00 7.73 9.56
N SER A 5 8.73 7.47 9.88
CA SER A 5 7.64 8.46 9.86
C SER A 5 6.66 8.20 11.02
N PRO A 6 5.95 9.22 11.51
CA PRO A 6 4.91 9.03 12.51
C PRO A 6 3.81 8.06 12.06
N GLU A 7 3.43 8.14 10.79
CA GLU A 7 2.42 7.28 10.19
C GLU A 7 2.87 5.82 10.17
N ASN A 8 4.15 5.57 9.84
CA ASN A 8 4.69 4.21 9.89
C ASN A 8 4.80 3.68 11.31
N THR A 9 5.22 4.52 12.25
CA THR A 9 5.29 4.13 13.67
C THR A 9 3.91 3.72 14.18
N LYS A 10 2.88 4.50 13.86
CA LYS A 10 1.50 4.15 14.20
C LYS A 10 1.04 2.86 13.52
N PHE A 11 1.29 2.71 12.23
CA PHE A 11 0.92 1.52 11.47
C PHE A 11 1.54 0.24 12.03
N VAL A 12 2.84 0.26 12.35
CA VAL A 12 3.54 -0.88 12.95
C VAL A 12 2.98 -1.20 14.34
N LYS A 13 2.72 -0.18 15.17
CA LYS A 13 2.14 -0.35 16.51
C LYS A 13 0.73 -0.96 16.44
N ASP A 14 -0.11 -0.44 15.54
CA ASP A 14 -1.48 -0.94 15.36
C ASP A 14 -1.46 -2.41 14.91
N PHE A 15 -0.59 -2.75 13.94
CA PHE A 15 -0.40 -4.11 13.47
C PHE A 15 0.06 -5.04 14.61
N GLN A 16 1.09 -4.66 15.37
CA GLN A 16 1.60 -5.47 16.48
C GLN A 16 0.56 -5.64 17.59
N THR A 17 -0.29 -4.66 17.81
CA THR A 17 -1.40 -4.76 18.76
C THR A 17 -2.47 -5.72 18.25
N TRP A 18 -2.77 -5.66 16.96
CA TRP A 18 -3.79 -6.50 16.33
C TRP A 18 -3.39 -7.97 16.33
N ILE A 19 -2.17 -8.31 15.97
CA ILE A 19 -1.70 -9.72 15.92
C ILE A 19 -1.62 -10.40 17.29
N LYS A 20 -1.65 -9.63 18.39
CA LYS A 20 -1.73 -10.17 19.77
C LYS A 20 -3.16 -10.51 20.19
N LYS A 21 -4.16 -10.04 19.48
CA LYS A 21 -5.56 -10.36 19.77
C LYS A 21 -5.87 -11.78 19.31
N PRO A 22 -6.60 -12.58 20.11
CA PRO A 22 -7.14 -13.84 19.61
C PRO A 22 -8.00 -13.51 18.39
N MET A 23 -7.76 -14.20 17.28
CA MET A 23 -8.58 -14.04 16.09
C MET A 23 -9.98 -14.59 16.43
N VAL A 24 -10.94 -13.68 16.59
CA VAL A 24 -12.35 -14.01 16.68
C VAL A 24 -12.85 -14.29 15.26
N THR A 25 -12.40 -15.37 14.69
CA THR A 25 -13.01 -15.93 13.49
C THR A 25 -13.35 -17.36 13.83
N GLY A 26 -14.62 -17.74 13.67
CA GLY A 26 -15.08 -19.12 13.86
C GLY A 26 -14.48 -20.13 12.89
N THR A 27 -13.34 -19.82 12.33
CA THR A 27 -12.44 -20.69 11.58
C THR A 27 -11.15 -20.79 12.37
N ASP A 28 -10.79 -21.98 12.79
CA ASP A 28 -9.50 -22.34 13.41
C ASP A 28 -8.31 -22.08 12.49
N TYR A 29 -8.23 -20.91 11.91
CA TYR A 29 -7.07 -20.49 11.15
C TYR A 29 -5.97 -20.10 12.14
N LYS A 30 -5.48 -21.10 12.86
CA LYS A 30 -4.17 -21.03 13.50
C LYS A 30 -3.15 -20.93 12.38
N VAL A 31 -2.68 -19.73 12.11
CA VAL A 31 -1.42 -19.57 11.39
C VAL A 31 -0.35 -20.12 12.33
N SER A 32 -0.23 -21.45 12.33
CA SER A 32 0.71 -22.18 13.19
C SER A 32 2.13 -21.73 12.86
N GLY A 33 2.92 -21.47 13.89
CA GLY A 33 4.33 -21.12 13.75
C GLY A 33 4.61 -19.63 13.55
N ILE A 34 3.62 -18.76 13.65
CA ILE A 34 3.87 -17.34 13.53
C ILE A 34 3.88 -16.72 14.94
N ASP A 35 5.07 -16.62 15.53
CA ASP A 35 5.28 -15.82 16.71
C ASP A 35 4.99 -14.35 16.40
N ALA A 36 4.13 -13.71 17.20
CA ALA A 36 3.86 -12.28 17.12
C ALA A 36 5.11 -11.43 17.44
N LYS A 37 6.08 -12.07 18.09
CA LYS A 37 7.34 -11.45 18.49
C LYS A 37 8.26 -11.35 17.26
N GLY A 38 8.53 -10.12 16.82
CA GLY A 38 9.44 -9.88 15.71
C GLY A 38 8.80 -9.77 14.33
N ARG A 39 7.50 -9.91 14.18
CA ARG A 39 6.84 -9.67 12.91
C ARG A 39 6.90 -8.22 12.49
N VAL A 40 7.27 -8.02 11.26
CA VAL A 40 7.35 -6.71 10.63
C VAL A 40 6.30 -6.58 9.53
N THR A 41 5.82 -5.36 9.36
CA THR A 41 4.97 -5.01 8.23
C THR A 41 5.81 -4.92 6.96
N CYS A 42 5.18 -5.18 5.83
CA CYS A 42 5.82 -5.10 4.51
C CYS A 42 5.06 -4.17 3.56
N SER A 43 5.65 -3.89 2.41
CA SER A 43 5.05 -3.03 1.39
C SER A 43 3.67 -3.51 0.91
N PRO A 44 3.46 -4.79 0.57
CA PRO A 44 2.14 -5.29 0.20
C PRO A 44 1.05 -5.05 1.25
N MET A 45 1.36 -5.24 2.53
CA MET A 45 0.40 -4.96 3.63
C MET A 45 0.02 -3.48 3.70
N ASN A 46 1.01 -2.59 3.53
CA ASN A 46 0.75 -1.16 3.46
C ASN A 46 -0.14 -0.80 2.28
N LEU A 47 0.15 -1.33 1.09
CA LEU A 47 -0.63 -1.05 -0.13
C LEU A 47 -2.06 -1.59 -0.01
N SER A 48 -2.27 -2.78 0.54
CA SER A 48 -3.61 -3.32 0.79
C SER A 48 -4.41 -2.43 1.74
N ARG A 49 -3.79 -1.94 2.81
CA ARG A 49 -4.42 -0.99 3.73
C ARG A 49 -4.78 0.33 3.04
N LEU A 50 -3.87 0.87 2.23
CA LEU A 50 -4.11 2.10 1.46
C LEU A 50 -5.31 1.95 0.51
N GLY A 51 -5.42 0.80 -0.16
CA GLY A 51 -6.55 0.51 -1.05
C GLY A 51 -7.90 0.64 -0.34
N VAL A 52 -8.02 0.10 0.88
CA VAL A 52 -9.26 0.22 1.68
C VAL A 52 -9.57 1.67 2.04
N HIS A 53 -8.55 2.47 2.42
CA HIS A 53 -8.78 3.88 2.75
C HIS A 53 -9.17 4.72 1.54
N LEU A 54 -8.53 4.51 0.39
CA LEU A 54 -8.88 5.19 -0.85
C LEU A 54 -10.28 4.82 -1.33
N TRP A 55 -10.64 3.53 -1.24
CA TRP A 55 -11.98 3.05 -1.54
C TRP A 55 -13.03 3.73 -0.64
N LYS A 56 -12.79 3.76 0.68
CA LYS A 56 -13.67 4.43 1.63
C LYS A 56 -13.91 5.90 1.25
N GLN A 57 -12.84 6.64 0.97
CA GLN A 57 -12.94 8.03 0.54
C GLN A 57 -13.73 8.18 -0.77
N ALA A 58 -13.56 7.24 -1.71
CA ALA A 58 -14.27 7.25 -2.98
C ALA A 58 -15.77 6.98 -2.79
N VAL A 59 -16.15 6.02 -1.95
CA VAL A 59 -17.55 5.75 -1.59
C VAL A 59 -18.19 6.96 -0.94
N GLU A 60 -17.51 7.58 0.02
CA GLU A 60 -18.01 8.79 0.68
C GLU A 60 -18.17 9.96 -0.31
N LYS A 61 -17.25 10.14 -1.25
CA LYS A 61 -17.32 11.17 -2.29
C LYS A 61 -18.42 10.91 -3.32
N ALA A 62 -18.61 9.64 -3.69
CA ALA A 62 -19.64 9.24 -4.65
C ALA A 62 -21.03 9.16 -4.05
N ASP A 63 -21.16 9.16 -2.73
CA ASP A 63 -22.39 8.90 -1.99
C ASP A 63 -23.13 7.65 -2.53
N SER A 64 -22.36 6.60 -2.85
CA SER A 64 -22.86 5.41 -3.56
C SER A 64 -21.91 4.21 -3.38
N PHE A 65 -22.47 3.00 -3.47
CA PHE A 65 -21.73 1.75 -3.61
C PHE A 65 -21.71 1.23 -5.05
N ASP A 66 -22.26 2.00 -6.00
CA ASP A 66 -22.18 1.67 -7.41
C ASP A 66 -20.72 1.65 -7.88
N VAL A 67 -20.33 0.57 -8.56
CA VAL A 67 -18.92 0.31 -8.92
C VAL A 67 -18.36 1.40 -9.81
N ASP A 68 -19.12 1.85 -10.81
CA ASP A 68 -18.64 2.84 -11.77
C ASP A 68 -18.49 4.22 -11.10
N LYS A 69 -19.47 4.62 -10.29
CA LYS A 69 -19.40 5.89 -9.55
C LYS A 69 -18.24 5.90 -8.56
N VAL A 70 -18.01 4.80 -7.85
CA VAL A 70 -16.90 4.68 -6.89
C VAL A 70 -15.56 4.71 -7.61
N ARG A 71 -15.44 3.99 -8.73
CA ARG A 71 -14.23 3.98 -9.56
C ARG A 71 -13.87 5.38 -10.04
N ASP A 72 -14.83 6.11 -10.57
CA ASP A 72 -14.63 7.47 -11.07
C ASP A 72 -14.29 8.45 -9.92
N ALA A 73 -14.97 8.30 -8.77
CA ALA A 73 -14.68 9.09 -7.58
C ALA A 73 -13.30 8.81 -6.96
N MET A 74 -12.71 7.64 -7.25
CA MET A 74 -11.38 7.25 -6.75
C MET A 74 -10.27 8.08 -7.39
N ILE A 75 -10.45 8.53 -8.62
CA ILE A 75 -9.47 9.35 -9.33
C ILE A 75 -9.17 10.64 -8.57
N GLY A 76 -7.89 10.94 -8.39
CA GLY A 76 -7.40 12.10 -7.65
C GLY A 76 -7.45 11.99 -6.13
N GLN A 77 -7.96 10.89 -5.58
CA GLN A 77 -7.94 10.66 -4.12
C GLN A 77 -6.51 10.62 -3.60
N LYS A 78 -6.32 11.17 -2.41
CA LYS A 78 -5.02 11.24 -1.74
C LYS A 78 -5.10 10.63 -0.35
N PHE A 79 -4.04 9.93 0.03
CA PHE A 79 -3.94 9.39 1.39
C PHE A 79 -2.49 9.46 1.88
N LYS A 80 -2.30 9.93 3.12
CA LYS A 80 -0.99 9.96 3.77
C LYS A 80 -0.76 8.64 4.51
N GLY A 81 -0.02 7.76 3.89
CA GLY A 81 0.34 6.46 4.43
C GLY A 81 1.72 6.42 5.08
N PRO A 82 2.11 5.23 5.59
CA PRO A 82 3.42 4.99 6.19
C PRO A 82 4.62 5.39 5.32
N ALA A 83 4.51 5.25 4.01
CA ALA A 83 5.55 5.56 3.03
C ALA A 83 5.45 6.99 2.46
N GLY A 84 4.53 7.80 2.96
CA GLY A 84 4.28 9.16 2.50
C GLY A 84 2.92 9.33 1.85
N MET A 85 2.75 10.44 1.11
CA MET A 85 1.53 10.74 0.37
C MET A 85 1.43 9.83 -0.85
N VAL A 86 0.24 9.27 -1.07
CA VAL A 86 -0.12 8.59 -2.32
C VAL A 86 -1.25 9.35 -3.01
N THR A 87 -1.32 9.26 -4.34
CA THR A 87 -2.40 9.86 -5.14
C THR A 87 -2.84 8.85 -6.19
N MET A 88 -4.15 8.65 -6.34
CA MET A 88 -4.71 7.82 -7.40
C MET A 88 -4.70 8.57 -8.72
N GLN A 89 -4.12 7.97 -9.75
CA GLN A 89 -4.07 8.51 -11.10
C GLN A 89 -5.30 8.09 -11.93
N GLU A 90 -5.48 8.70 -13.10
CA GLU A 90 -6.54 8.35 -14.04
C GLU A 90 -6.43 6.91 -14.55
N ASN A 91 -5.21 6.39 -14.68
CA ASN A 91 -4.96 4.99 -15.04
C ASN A 91 -5.12 4.00 -13.87
N HIS A 92 -5.67 4.44 -12.74
CA HIS A 92 -5.86 3.68 -11.49
C HIS A 92 -4.56 3.12 -10.86
N HIS A 93 -3.41 3.64 -11.24
CA HIS A 93 -2.15 3.40 -10.54
C HIS A 93 -1.88 4.52 -9.51
N LEU A 94 -1.08 4.21 -8.51
CA LEU A 94 -0.73 5.18 -7.48
C LEU A 94 0.55 5.93 -7.83
N ILE A 95 0.53 7.25 -7.70
CA ILE A 95 1.76 8.02 -7.48
C ILE A 95 2.21 7.69 -6.05
N ASN A 96 3.41 7.16 -5.90
CA ASN A 96 3.92 6.67 -4.62
C ASN A 96 5.40 7.01 -4.42
N SER A 97 5.89 6.82 -3.19
CA SER A 97 7.31 6.91 -2.90
C SER A 97 7.98 5.55 -3.06
N VAL A 98 9.17 5.54 -3.66
CA VAL A 98 10.00 4.34 -3.84
C VAL A 98 11.30 4.51 -3.04
N PHE A 99 11.70 3.45 -2.35
CA PHE A 99 12.89 3.45 -1.50
C PHE A 99 13.83 2.33 -1.94
N ILE A 100 15.11 2.65 -2.07
CA ILE A 100 16.17 1.68 -2.22
C ILE A 100 16.81 1.49 -0.84
N GLY A 101 16.89 0.25 -0.39
CA GLY A 101 17.43 -0.10 0.91
C GLY A 101 18.47 -1.21 0.84
N GLU A 102 19.46 -1.12 1.71
CA GLU A 102 20.43 -2.16 2.00
C GLU A 102 19.93 -3.03 3.15
N THR A 103 20.01 -4.35 3.00
CA THR A 103 19.60 -5.28 4.05
C THR A 103 20.61 -5.28 5.19
N LEU A 104 20.13 -5.12 6.41
CA LEU A 104 20.95 -5.21 7.63
C LEU A 104 20.90 -6.61 8.24
N ALA A 105 21.89 -6.95 9.04
CA ALA A 105 21.94 -8.20 9.79
C ALA A 105 20.73 -8.42 10.72
N SER A 106 20.07 -7.33 11.13
CA SER A 106 18.83 -7.36 11.92
C SER A 106 17.58 -7.75 11.11
N GLY A 107 17.69 -7.99 9.80
CA GLY A 107 16.55 -8.21 8.90
C GLY A 107 15.79 -6.92 8.54
N GLN A 108 16.23 -5.77 9.01
CA GLN A 108 15.69 -4.48 8.62
C GLN A 108 16.47 -3.90 7.43
N PHE A 109 16.00 -2.76 6.90
CA PHE A 109 16.63 -2.08 5.79
C PHE A 109 17.15 -0.71 6.22
N LYS A 110 18.38 -0.40 5.80
CA LYS A 110 18.89 0.97 5.78
C LYS A 110 18.51 1.60 4.46
N ILE A 111 17.72 2.67 4.49
CA ILE A 111 17.33 3.40 3.29
C ILE A 111 18.55 4.16 2.77
N ILE A 112 18.95 3.85 1.52
CA ILE A 112 20.09 4.47 0.84
C ILE A 112 19.60 5.61 -0.04
N LYS A 113 18.47 5.42 -0.73
CA LYS A 113 17.90 6.39 -1.66
C LYS A 113 16.39 6.38 -1.60
N SER A 114 15.80 7.56 -1.76
CA SER A 114 14.34 7.75 -1.76
C SER A 114 13.95 8.54 -3.00
N PHE A 115 12.86 8.13 -3.63
CA PHE A 115 12.22 8.85 -4.72
C PHE A 115 10.78 9.14 -4.29
N THR A 116 10.35 10.37 -4.43
CA THR A 116 9.00 10.80 -4.08
C THR A 116 8.22 11.13 -5.34
N GLY A 117 6.91 10.89 -5.33
CA GLY A 117 6.04 11.24 -6.44
C GLY A 117 6.30 10.43 -7.72
N VAL A 118 6.71 9.17 -7.57
CA VAL A 118 6.91 8.28 -8.73
C VAL A 118 5.54 7.86 -9.25
N ALA A 119 5.23 8.23 -10.49
CA ALA A 119 4.02 7.83 -11.19
C ALA A 119 4.02 6.32 -11.47
N GLY A 120 2.87 5.68 -11.30
CA GLY A 120 2.66 4.31 -11.72
C GLY A 120 2.28 4.29 -13.19
N GLU A 121 3.03 3.55 -14.01
CA GLU A 121 2.74 3.34 -15.42
C GLU A 121 2.65 1.85 -15.68
N PRO A 122 1.51 1.36 -16.23
CA PRO A 122 1.33 -0.06 -16.51
C PRO A 122 2.22 -0.54 -17.64
N PHE A 123 2.56 0.38 -18.56
CA PHE A 123 3.38 0.09 -19.73
C PHE A 123 4.48 1.15 -19.86
N SER A 124 5.69 0.69 -20.10
CA SER A 124 6.83 1.57 -20.35
C SER A 124 7.14 1.57 -21.84
N ASP A 125 7.00 2.71 -22.48
CA ASP A 125 7.37 2.92 -23.90
C ASP A 125 8.82 2.52 -24.19
N LYS A 126 9.67 2.50 -23.17
CA LYS A 126 11.07 2.10 -23.28
C LYS A 126 11.25 0.59 -23.46
N PHE A 127 10.34 -0.22 -22.95
CA PHE A 127 10.50 -1.68 -22.88
C PHE A 127 9.43 -2.45 -23.65
N LEU A 128 8.35 -1.79 -24.07
CA LEU A 128 7.30 -2.40 -24.87
C LEU A 128 7.30 -1.83 -26.29
N PRO A 129 7.20 -2.68 -27.33
CA PRO A 129 6.98 -2.21 -28.69
C PRO A 129 5.69 -1.38 -28.76
N LYS A 130 5.71 -0.26 -29.47
CA LYS A 130 4.54 0.64 -29.62
C LYS A 130 3.29 -0.05 -30.18
N GLU A 131 3.45 -1.14 -30.92
CA GLU A 131 2.36 -1.91 -31.52
C GLU A 131 1.54 -2.71 -30.50
N THR A 132 2.11 -3.03 -29.32
CA THR A 132 1.37 -3.77 -28.28
C THR A 132 0.60 -2.85 -27.32
N ALA A 133 0.85 -1.57 -27.33
CA ALA A 133 0.15 -0.60 -26.49
C ALA A 133 -1.23 -0.19 -27.05
N SER A 134 -1.55 -0.52 -28.29
CA SER A 134 -2.81 -0.17 -28.98
C SER A 134 -3.86 -1.30 -29.02
N ALA A 135 -3.59 -2.44 -28.39
CA ALA A 135 -4.42 -3.66 -28.50
C ALA A 135 -5.28 -3.96 -27.25
N ASN A 136 -5.48 -2.97 -26.36
CA ASN A 136 -6.38 -3.11 -25.20
C ASN A 136 -7.33 -1.94 -25.09
#